data_55d0e6761ae1f77130163883e437b0c8
#
_entry.id   55d0e6761ae1f77130163883e437b0c8
#
_cell.length_a   1.000
_cell.length_b   1.000
_cell.length_c   1.000
_cell.angle_alpha   90.00
_cell.angle_beta   90.00
_cell.angle_gamma   90.00
#
_symmetry.space_group_name_H-M   'P 1'
#
loop_
_entity.id
_entity.type
_entity.pdbx_description
1 polymer ?
#
loop_
_entity_poly.entity_id
_entity_poly.type
_entity_poly.pdbx_seq_one_letter_code
_entity_poly.pdbx_strand_id
1 'polypeptide(L)'
;MPIAREAVAGLKVIAALIFLLSLLGTSALTQTSVNDVHVVPRQMSPAMANAVASNKLVNGAILHVVKTDVKLVLVPVSVMDPMQRLVTGLQAENFQLFEGKKPQEIRHFSSEDVPVSIGIILDTSGSMREKMARVREAVTQFCEEANPQDEFFMVAFSDQPHLVTDFTTAPEDLEKELLFTQPKGRTALLDAIYMGLHKMKQARYTKKALLVISDGGDNHSIYMEKEVRAAAKESDVMIYAIGTFDRYLPTPEEQRGPALLSELAEPTGGQAFTLENTVELPAVARHIGRALRTQYVLGYRPEQMPRDGKWHKIQVKLRLPRKLSFLHARAKTGYYAPAE
;
A
#
# COMPACT_ATOMS: atom_id res chain seq x y z
N MET A 1 13.83 -68.22 25.43
CA MET A 1 13.01 -68.00 24.24
C MET A 1 11.55 -67.73 24.67
N PRO A 2 11.19 -66.49 25.04
CA PRO A 2 9.76 -66.13 25.14
C PRO A 2 9.41 -64.83 24.46
N ILE A 3 10.13 -64.30 23.45
CA ILE A 3 9.86 -62.98 22.81
C ILE A 3 8.99 -63.08 21.53
N ALA A 4 8.79 -64.29 21.00
CA ALA A 4 8.07 -64.49 19.72
C ALA A 4 6.53 -64.63 19.86
N ARG A 5 5.96 -64.70 21.06
CA ARG A 5 4.51 -64.90 21.25
C ARG A 5 3.69 -63.61 21.44
N GLU A 6 4.31 -62.55 21.89
CA GLU A 6 3.58 -61.27 22.05
C GLU A 6 3.41 -60.47 20.76
N ALA A 7 4.31 -60.61 19.79
CA ALA A 7 4.21 -59.88 18.51
C ALA A 7 3.03 -60.34 17.64
N VAL A 8 2.58 -61.59 17.79
CA VAL A 8 1.45 -62.13 16.99
C VAL A 8 0.10 -61.75 17.58
N ALA A 9 0.02 -61.49 18.88
CA ALA A 9 -1.22 -61.03 19.52
C ALA A 9 -1.52 -59.57 19.19
N GLY A 10 -0.50 -58.68 19.14
CA GLY A 10 -0.66 -57.28 18.76
C GLY A 10 -1.14 -57.07 17.32
N LEU A 11 -0.67 -57.90 16.41
CA LEU A 11 -1.05 -57.76 14.99
C LEU A 11 -2.51 -58.17 14.72
N LYS A 12 -3.08 -59.10 15.48
CA LYS A 12 -4.50 -59.51 15.36
C LYS A 12 -5.48 -58.49 15.93
N VAL A 13 -5.08 -57.71 16.92
CA VAL A 13 -5.92 -56.65 17.49
C VAL A 13 -5.97 -55.44 16.56
N ILE A 14 -4.86 -55.11 15.90
CA ILE A 14 -4.81 -53.99 14.93
C ILE A 14 -5.64 -54.34 13.67
N ALA A 15 -5.61 -55.57 13.19
CA ALA A 15 -6.42 -56.01 12.04
C ALA A 15 -7.92 -56.00 12.35
N ALA A 16 -8.34 -56.30 13.58
CA ALA A 16 -9.75 -56.24 14.00
C ALA A 16 -10.26 -54.80 14.15
N LEU A 17 -9.41 -53.82 14.54
CA LEU A 17 -9.78 -52.44 14.65
C LEU A 17 -9.94 -51.75 13.27
N ILE A 18 -9.16 -52.16 12.27
CA ILE A 18 -9.25 -51.65 10.91
C ILE A 18 -10.54 -52.15 10.21
N PHE A 19 -11.01 -53.35 10.53
CA PHE A 19 -12.23 -53.90 9.93
C PHE A 19 -13.52 -53.36 10.58
N LEU A 20 -13.46 -52.86 11.82
CA LEU A 20 -14.61 -52.26 12.48
C LEU A 20 -14.85 -50.77 12.08
N LEU A 21 -13.82 -50.08 11.53
CA LEU A 21 -13.94 -48.72 11.01
C LEU A 21 -14.52 -48.62 9.60
N SER A 22 -14.61 -49.74 8.88
CA SER A 22 -15.13 -49.78 7.50
C SER A 22 -16.64 -49.99 7.39
N LEU A 23 -17.35 -50.10 8.51
CA LEU A 23 -18.82 -50.33 8.54
C LEU A 23 -19.64 -49.13 9.11
N LEU A 24 -18.99 -48.02 9.39
CA LEU A 24 -19.72 -46.78 9.70
C LEU A 24 -19.94 -46.02 8.40
N GLY A 25 -21.21 -46.01 7.97
CA GLY A 25 -21.67 -45.52 6.71
C GLY A 25 -21.20 -44.10 6.38
N THR A 26 -20.82 -43.95 5.14
CA THR A 26 -20.64 -42.64 4.47
C THR A 26 -21.95 -41.86 4.46
N SER A 27 -22.17 -41.06 5.49
CA SER A 27 -23.11 -39.93 5.40
C SER A 27 -22.46 -38.93 4.47
N ALA A 28 -22.90 -38.87 3.23
CA ALA A 28 -22.54 -37.82 2.31
C ALA A 28 -23.04 -36.50 2.90
N LEU A 29 -22.15 -35.75 3.54
CA LEU A 29 -22.31 -34.33 3.76
C LEU A 29 -22.19 -33.66 2.40
N THR A 30 -23.31 -33.38 1.78
CA THR A 30 -23.39 -32.43 0.67
C THR A 30 -22.89 -31.09 1.20
N GLN A 31 -21.61 -30.81 0.99
CA GLN A 31 -21.11 -29.43 1.03
C GLN A 31 -21.75 -28.71 -0.13
N THR A 32 -22.80 -27.96 0.14
CA THR A 32 -23.27 -26.91 -0.75
C THR A 32 -22.16 -25.86 -0.79
N SER A 33 -21.33 -25.94 -1.84
CA SER A 33 -20.38 -24.92 -2.20
C SER A 33 -21.18 -23.63 -2.51
N VAL A 34 -20.97 -22.60 -1.70
CA VAL A 34 -21.60 -21.28 -1.85
C VAL A 34 -21.03 -20.52 -3.07
N ASN A 35 -20.21 -21.18 -3.89
CA ASN A 35 -19.54 -20.56 -5.03
C ASN A 35 -20.25 -20.72 -6.38
N ASP A 36 -21.46 -21.26 -6.43
CA ASP A 36 -22.26 -21.34 -7.65
C ASP A 36 -23.42 -20.34 -7.65
N VAL A 37 -23.12 -19.05 -7.43
CA VAL A 37 -23.98 -18.01 -7.91
C VAL A 37 -23.57 -17.72 -9.36
N HIS A 38 -24.01 -18.55 -10.27
CA HIS A 38 -24.06 -18.20 -11.69
C HIS A 38 -25.02 -17.02 -11.83
N VAL A 39 -24.48 -15.80 -11.82
CA VAL A 39 -25.19 -14.64 -12.32
C VAL A 39 -25.28 -14.84 -13.83
N VAL A 40 -26.32 -15.49 -14.28
CA VAL A 40 -26.70 -15.53 -15.70
C VAL A 40 -26.99 -14.07 -16.07
N PRO A 41 -26.22 -13.42 -16.96
CA PRO A 41 -26.56 -12.08 -17.41
C PRO A 41 -27.96 -12.16 -18.02
N ARG A 42 -28.89 -11.39 -17.45
CA ARG A 42 -30.26 -11.33 -17.98
C ARG A 42 -30.13 -10.88 -19.44
N GLN A 43 -30.33 -11.80 -20.37
CA GLN A 43 -30.34 -11.46 -21.80
C GLN A 43 -31.45 -10.43 -21.99
N MET A 44 -31.04 -9.22 -22.38
CA MET A 44 -32.00 -8.20 -22.80
C MET A 44 -32.77 -8.76 -23.99
N SER A 45 -34.08 -8.63 -23.94
CA SER A 45 -34.91 -9.00 -25.09
C SER A 45 -34.44 -8.20 -26.32
N PRO A 46 -34.51 -8.78 -27.54
CA PRO A 46 -34.11 -8.09 -28.75
C PRO A 46 -34.75 -6.71 -28.95
N ALA A 47 -35.94 -6.52 -28.40
CA ALA A 47 -36.67 -5.24 -28.40
C ALA A 47 -36.00 -4.17 -27.53
N MET A 48 -35.39 -4.55 -26.36
CA MET A 48 -34.64 -3.62 -25.51
C MET A 48 -33.25 -3.29 -26.07
N ALA A 49 -32.57 -4.27 -26.70
CA ALA A 49 -31.26 -4.05 -27.32
C ALA A 49 -31.39 -3.06 -28.50
N ASN A 50 -32.44 -3.15 -29.30
CA ASN A 50 -32.69 -2.22 -30.40
C ASN A 50 -33.15 -0.82 -29.95
N ALA A 51 -33.78 -0.70 -28.75
CA ALA A 51 -34.14 0.60 -28.16
C ALA A 51 -32.91 1.36 -27.64
N VAL A 52 -31.84 0.65 -27.21
CA VAL A 52 -30.58 1.25 -26.79
C VAL A 52 -29.72 1.63 -28.00
N ALA A 53 -29.80 0.90 -29.11
CA ALA A 53 -29.01 1.14 -30.32
C ALA A 53 -29.63 2.18 -31.26
N SER A 54 -30.90 2.43 -31.19
CA SER A 54 -31.62 3.45 -31.98
C SER A 54 -32.24 4.46 -31.02
N ASN A 55 -31.81 5.72 -31.09
CA ASN A 55 -32.42 6.87 -30.39
C ASN A 55 -33.92 7.05 -30.72
N LYS A 56 -34.73 5.98 -30.51
CA LYS A 56 -36.16 5.98 -30.82
C LYS A 56 -36.94 6.40 -29.61
N LEU A 57 -37.63 7.52 -29.72
CA LEU A 57 -38.64 8.03 -28.81
C LEU A 57 -39.67 6.92 -28.53
N VAL A 58 -39.68 6.44 -27.28
CA VAL A 58 -40.81 5.64 -26.75
C VAL A 58 -41.54 6.55 -25.78
N ASN A 59 -42.78 6.90 -26.16
CA ASN A 59 -43.74 7.70 -25.35
C ASN A 59 -43.30 9.10 -24.94
N GLY A 60 -42.62 9.87 -25.81
CA GLY A 60 -42.42 11.31 -25.58
C GLY A 60 -41.48 11.68 -24.42
N ALA A 61 -40.90 10.72 -23.71
CA ALA A 61 -39.94 10.95 -22.64
C ALA A 61 -38.51 10.75 -23.17
N ILE A 62 -37.76 11.82 -23.25
CA ILE A 62 -36.33 11.76 -23.52
C ILE A 62 -35.65 11.27 -22.21
N LEU A 63 -35.27 10.01 -22.18
CA LEU A 63 -34.40 9.50 -21.13
C LEU A 63 -33.01 10.15 -21.32
N HIS A 64 -32.81 11.30 -20.72
CA HIS A 64 -31.45 11.85 -20.53
C HIS A 64 -30.72 10.93 -19.55
N VAL A 65 -29.89 10.03 -20.08
CA VAL A 65 -28.87 9.37 -19.27
C VAL A 65 -27.85 10.44 -18.89
N VAL A 66 -28.09 11.11 -17.77
CA VAL A 66 -27.11 12.03 -17.18
C VAL A 66 -25.97 11.15 -16.67
N LYS A 67 -24.90 11.00 -17.48
CA LYS A 67 -23.62 10.53 -16.99
C LYS A 67 -23.10 11.59 -16.04
N THR A 68 -23.43 11.48 -14.76
CA THR A 68 -22.81 12.29 -13.71
C THR A 68 -21.45 11.66 -13.44
N ASP A 69 -20.39 12.27 -13.95
CA ASP A 69 -19.02 11.93 -13.58
C ASP A 69 -18.81 12.34 -12.12
N VAL A 70 -19.04 11.40 -11.22
CA VAL A 70 -18.88 11.64 -9.78
C VAL A 70 -17.39 11.48 -9.46
N LYS A 71 -16.64 12.56 -9.59
CA LYS A 71 -15.23 12.57 -9.13
C LYS A 71 -15.22 12.58 -7.60
N LEU A 72 -14.84 11.47 -7.02
CA LEU A 72 -14.57 11.35 -5.58
C LEU A 72 -13.10 11.67 -5.31
N VAL A 73 -12.86 12.42 -4.25
CA VAL A 73 -11.53 12.56 -3.67
C VAL A 73 -11.33 11.41 -2.70
N LEU A 74 -10.42 10.49 -3.02
CA LEU A 74 -10.09 9.35 -2.16
C LEU A 74 -8.97 9.74 -1.19
N VAL A 75 -9.16 9.36 0.06
CA VAL A 75 -8.25 9.67 1.17
C VAL A 75 -7.91 8.37 1.90
N PRO A 76 -6.77 7.75 1.59
CA PRO A 76 -6.26 6.63 2.38
C PRO A 76 -5.93 7.09 3.81
N VAL A 77 -6.32 6.30 4.79
CA VAL A 77 -6.14 6.60 6.22
C VAL A 77 -5.58 5.39 6.94
N SER A 78 -4.45 5.55 7.60
CA SER A 78 -3.94 4.58 8.57
C SER A 78 -4.29 5.03 9.98
N VAL A 79 -4.76 4.13 10.83
CA VAL A 79 -5.04 4.42 12.24
C VAL A 79 -4.08 3.62 13.11
N MET A 80 -3.44 4.30 14.05
CA MET A 80 -2.42 3.72 14.92
C MET A 80 -2.62 4.12 16.36
N ASP A 81 -2.16 3.24 17.26
CA ASP A 81 -2.04 3.55 18.68
C ASP A 81 -0.69 4.26 19.00
N PRO A 82 -0.46 4.72 20.25
CA PRO A 82 0.81 5.36 20.62
C PRO A 82 2.05 4.47 20.47
N MET A 83 1.87 3.15 20.43
CA MET A 83 2.95 2.18 20.18
C MET A 83 3.13 1.88 18.68
N GLN A 84 2.53 2.71 17.78
CA GLN A 84 2.56 2.55 16.34
C GLN A 84 1.91 1.24 15.83
N ARG A 85 1.07 0.57 16.64
CA ARG A 85 0.35 -0.62 16.20
C ARG A 85 -0.88 -0.21 15.39
N LEU A 86 -1.08 -0.88 14.27
CA LEU A 86 -2.18 -0.63 13.35
C LEU A 86 -3.52 -1.06 13.97
N VAL A 87 -4.53 -0.21 13.83
CA VAL A 87 -5.88 -0.42 14.36
C VAL A 87 -6.85 -0.64 13.23
N THR A 88 -7.49 -1.81 13.23
CA THR A 88 -8.51 -2.23 12.26
C THR A 88 -9.88 -2.32 12.92
N GLY A 89 -10.94 -2.54 12.11
CA GLY A 89 -12.31 -2.74 12.62
C GLY A 89 -13.09 -1.46 12.90
N LEU A 90 -12.55 -0.27 12.60
CA LEU A 90 -13.30 0.98 12.66
C LEU A 90 -14.29 1.07 11.50
N GLN A 91 -15.40 1.76 11.73
CA GLN A 91 -16.46 1.99 10.75
C GLN A 91 -16.47 3.46 10.30
N ALA A 92 -17.22 3.77 9.24
CA ALA A 92 -17.31 5.12 8.68
C ALA A 92 -17.65 6.19 9.73
N GLU A 93 -18.52 5.87 10.69
CA GLU A 93 -18.97 6.76 11.77
C GLU A 93 -17.84 7.16 12.74
N ASN A 94 -16.76 6.39 12.76
CA ASN A 94 -15.58 6.68 13.57
C ASN A 94 -14.68 7.76 12.95
N PHE A 95 -14.98 8.18 11.72
CA PHE A 95 -14.18 9.17 11.01
C PHE A 95 -14.96 10.46 10.78
N GLN A 96 -14.26 11.58 10.85
CA GLN A 96 -14.72 12.89 10.44
C GLN A 96 -13.71 13.46 9.44
N LEU A 97 -14.19 13.83 8.27
CA LEU A 97 -13.37 14.39 7.19
C LEU A 97 -13.68 15.87 7.02
N PHE A 98 -12.63 16.66 6.85
CA PHE A 98 -12.72 18.09 6.64
C PHE A 98 -11.93 18.50 5.40
N GLU A 99 -12.49 19.42 4.61
CA GLU A 99 -11.76 20.17 3.61
C GLU A 99 -11.65 21.62 4.07
N GLY A 100 -10.44 22.07 4.33
CA GLY A 100 -10.20 23.30 5.06
C GLY A 100 -10.82 23.27 6.46
N LYS A 101 -11.86 24.08 6.68
CA LYS A 101 -12.64 24.09 7.94
C LYS A 101 -14.03 23.49 7.79
N LYS A 102 -14.44 23.09 6.58
CA LYS A 102 -15.77 22.55 6.30
C LYS A 102 -15.80 21.03 6.47
N PRO A 103 -16.73 20.49 7.27
CA PRO A 103 -16.93 19.05 7.34
C PRO A 103 -17.44 18.53 5.99
N GLN A 104 -16.97 17.35 5.59
CA GLN A 104 -17.36 16.69 4.35
C GLN A 104 -18.06 15.37 4.68
N GLU A 105 -19.10 15.07 3.92
CA GLU A 105 -19.82 13.79 4.01
C GLU A 105 -18.96 12.68 3.39
N ILE A 106 -18.70 11.60 4.16
CA ILE A 106 -18.04 10.40 3.66
C ILE A 106 -19.06 9.62 2.84
N ARG A 107 -18.88 9.59 1.51
CA ARG A 107 -19.77 8.90 0.56
C ARG A 107 -19.28 7.54 0.14
N HIS A 108 -18.01 7.27 0.38
CA HIS A 108 -17.40 5.97 0.16
C HIS A 108 -16.53 5.63 1.36
N PHE A 109 -16.65 4.41 1.83
CA PHE A 109 -15.82 3.86 2.90
C PHE A 109 -15.46 2.43 2.54
N SER A 110 -14.18 2.11 2.58
CA SER A 110 -13.68 0.75 2.42
C SER A 110 -12.52 0.53 3.38
N SER A 111 -12.42 -0.70 3.88
CA SER A 111 -11.28 -1.24 4.61
C SER A 111 -10.73 -2.51 3.94
N GLU A 112 -11.10 -2.71 2.67
CA GLU A 112 -10.67 -3.87 1.90
C GLU A 112 -9.21 -3.74 1.47
N ASP A 113 -8.52 -4.87 1.47
CA ASP A 113 -7.18 -4.95 0.91
C ASP A 113 -7.25 -4.97 -0.62
N VAL A 114 -6.92 -3.85 -1.22
CA VAL A 114 -6.88 -3.69 -2.68
C VAL A 114 -5.44 -3.68 -3.17
N PRO A 115 -5.17 -4.16 -4.40
CA PRO A 115 -3.83 -4.15 -4.98
C PRO A 115 -3.21 -2.75 -5.01
N VAL A 116 -1.90 -2.69 -4.83
CA VAL A 116 -1.09 -1.47 -4.78
C VAL A 116 0.02 -1.52 -5.82
N SER A 117 0.29 -0.37 -6.46
CA SER A 117 1.52 -0.17 -7.22
C SER A 117 2.59 0.41 -6.31
N ILE A 118 3.71 -0.29 -6.18
CA ILE A 118 4.76 0.01 -5.21
C ILE A 118 6.09 0.27 -5.92
N GLY A 119 6.69 1.43 -5.66
CA GLY A 119 8.05 1.74 -6.09
C GLY A 119 9.02 1.65 -4.92
N ILE A 120 10.10 0.90 -5.08
CA ILE A 120 11.20 0.85 -4.11
C ILE A 120 12.30 1.78 -4.58
N ILE A 121 12.63 2.78 -3.77
CA ILE A 121 13.69 3.76 -4.03
C ILE A 121 14.83 3.45 -3.07
N LEU A 122 15.88 2.86 -3.62
CA LEU A 122 16.96 2.28 -2.83
C LEU A 122 18.25 3.04 -2.97
N ASP A 123 18.77 3.50 -1.86
CA ASP A 123 20.11 4.07 -1.75
C ASP A 123 21.19 2.99 -1.92
N THR A 124 22.07 3.20 -2.87
CA THR A 124 23.24 2.36 -3.15
C THR A 124 24.53 3.18 -3.12
N SER A 125 24.53 4.28 -2.36
CA SER A 125 25.72 5.08 -2.11
C SER A 125 26.78 4.31 -1.30
N GLY A 126 27.97 4.88 -1.20
CA GLY A 126 29.11 4.20 -0.57
C GLY A 126 28.89 3.84 0.89
N SER A 127 28.13 4.64 1.65
CA SER A 127 27.77 4.45 3.06
C SER A 127 26.84 3.25 3.31
N MET A 128 26.09 2.85 2.28
CA MET A 128 25.18 1.70 2.36
C MET A 128 25.86 0.33 2.36
N ARG A 129 27.18 0.26 2.07
CA ARG A 129 27.91 -1.01 1.86
C ARG A 129 27.69 -2.03 2.96
N GLU A 130 27.85 -1.64 4.21
CA GLU A 130 27.70 -2.54 5.36
C GLU A 130 26.22 -2.82 5.71
N LYS A 131 25.30 -1.99 5.21
CA LYS A 131 23.86 -2.06 5.48
C LYS A 131 23.11 -2.93 4.48
N MET A 132 23.70 -3.22 3.30
CA MET A 132 23.02 -3.93 2.20
C MET A 132 22.44 -5.29 2.56
N ALA A 133 23.06 -6.03 3.48
CA ALA A 133 22.51 -7.30 3.95
C ALA A 133 21.15 -7.10 4.65
N ARG A 134 21.04 -6.08 5.49
CA ARG A 134 19.80 -5.71 6.17
C ARG A 134 18.78 -5.10 5.24
N VAL A 135 19.23 -4.35 4.23
CA VAL A 135 18.34 -3.80 3.19
C VAL A 135 17.69 -4.92 2.39
N ARG A 136 18.45 -5.94 1.96
CA ARG A 136 17.87 -7.11 1.27
C ARG A 136 16.83 -7.80 2.14
N GLU A 137 17.14 -8.09 3.39
CA GLU A 137 16.21 -8.68 4.34
C GLU A 137 14.94 -7.81 4.50
N ALA A 138 15.10 -6.50 4.54
CA ALA A 138 13.97 -5.57 4.66
C ALA A 138 13.06 -5.58 3.43
N VAL A 139 13.62 -5.59 2.23
CA VAL A 139 12.84 -5.66 0.99
C VAL A 139 12.11 -7.00 0.90
N THR A 140 12.77 -8.13 1.22
CA THR A 140 12.10 -9.43 1.29
C THR A 140 10.94 -9.42 2.28
N GLN A 141 11.15 -8.93 3.51
CA GLN A 141 10.09 -8.86 4.53
C GLN A 141 8.97 -7.90 4.18
N PHE A 142 9.25 -6.83 3.46
CA PHE A 142 8.22 -5.94 2.93
C PHE A 142 7.37 -6.66 1.87
N CYS A 143 8.00 -7.38 0.95
CA CYS A 143 7.32 -8.12 -0.11
C CYS A 143 6.52 -9.32 0.41
N GLU A 144 6.92 -9.96 1.52
CA GLU A 144 6.16 -11.02 2.19
C GLU A 144 4.76 -10.57 2.65
N GLU A 145 4.59 -9.27 2.96
CA GLU A 145 3.30 -8.69 3.35
C GLU A 145 2.48 -8.19 2.14
N ALA A 146 2.98 -8.38 0.92
CA ALA A 146 2.33 -7.88 -0.28
C ALA A 146 1.12 -8.74 -0.70
N ASN A 147 0.18 -8.11 -1.39
CA ASN A 147 -0.91 -8.83 -2.05
C ASN A 147 -0.35 -9.49 -3.33
N PRO A 148 -0.74 -10.73 -3.67
CA PRO A 148 -0.29 -11.40 -4.90
C PRO A 148 -0.56 -10.62 -6.21
N GLN A 149 -1.45 -9.66 -6.18
CA GLN A 149 -1.77 -8.80 -7.33
C GLN A 149 -0.98 -7.49 -7.34
N ASP A 150 -0.20 -7.20 -6.31
CA ASP A 150 0.61 -5.97 -6.28
C ASP A 150 1.62 -5.97 -7.42
N GLU A 151 1.95 -4.78 -7.89
CA GLU A 151 3.05 -4.59 -8.83
C GLU A 151 4.15 -3.74 -8.20
N PHE A 152 5.38 -4.05 -8.56
CA PHE A 152 6.58 -3.43 -8.03
C PHE A 152 7.46 -2.89 -9.14
N PHE A 153 8.15 -1.80 -8.89
CA PHE A 153 9.35 -1.39 -9.63
C PHE A 153 10.44 -0.97 -8.65
N MET A 154 11.70 -0.96 -9.11
CA MET A 154 12.81 -0.52 -8.28
C MET A 154 13.69 0.50 -9.00
N VAL A 155 13.97 1.58 -8.30
CA VAL A 155 14.98 2.58 -8.65
C VAL A 155 16.11 2.49 -7.64
N ALA A 156 17.31 2.21 -8.09
CA ALA A 156 18.52 2.35 -7.28
C ALA A 156 19.18 3.69 -7.58
N PHE A 157 19.81 4.28 -6.57
CA PHE A 157 20.50 5.55 -6.75
C PHE A 157 21.81 5.63 -5.97
N SER A 158 22.75 6.34 -6.52
CA SER A 158 24.00 6.80 -5.92
C SER A 158 24.29 8.19 -6.45
N ASP A 159 25.27 8.36 -7.32
CA ASP A 159 25.53 9.65 -8.01
C ASP A 159 24.36 10.06 -8.94
N GLN A 160 23.60 9.10 -9.45
CA GLN A 160 22.40 9.30 -10.27
C GLN A 160 21.41 8.16 -10.03
N PRO A 161 20.10 8.40 -10.16
CA PRO A 161 19.09 7.34 -10.11
C PRO A 161 19.02 6.57 -11.44
N HIS A 162 18.72 5.29 -11.35
CA HIS A 162 18.44 4.44 -12.50
C HIS A 162 17.37 3.40 -12.17
N LEU A 163 16.53 3.10 -13.16
CA LEU A 163 15.52 2.06 -13.05
C LEU A 163 16.22 0.70 -13.13
N VAL A 164 16.14 -0.07 -12.05
CA VAL A 164 16.75 -1.41 -11.94
C VAL A 164 15.78 -2.48 -12.40
N THR A 165 14.54 -2.39 -11.91
CA THR A 165 13.46 -3.31 -12.28
C THR A 165 12.24 -2.50 -12.70
N ASP A 166 11.69 -2.76 -13.88
CA ASP A 166 10.42 -2.17 -14.31
C ASP A 166 9.24 -2.88 -13.61
N PHE A 167 8.00 -2.40 -13.81
CA PHE A 167 6.84 -2.98 -13.16
C PHE A 167 6.75 -4.50 -13.36
N THR A 168 6.76 -5.23 -12.24
CA THR A 168 6.64 -6.69 -12.15
C THR A 168 5.69 -7.06 -11.03
N THR A 169 5.04 -8.20 -11.13
CA THR A 169 4.27 -8.81 -10.03
C THR A 169 5.07 -9.91 -9.31
N ALA A 170 6.34 -10.12 -9.69
CA ALA A 170 7.24 -11.09 -9.12
C ALA A 170 8.27 -10.41 -8.21
N PRO A 171 8.11 -10.45 -6.88
CA PRO A 171 9.06 -9.86 -5.94
C PRO A 171 10.49 -10.40 -6.08
N GLU A 172 10.63 -11.63 -6.57
CA GLU A 172 11.90 -12.28 -6.80
C GLU A 172 12.78 -11.55 -7.83
N ASP A 173 12.19 -10.78 -8.72
CA ASP A 173 12.95 -9.96 -9.68
C ASP A 173 13.68 -8.81 -8.97
N LEU A 174 13.06 -8.23 -7.94
CA LEU A 174 13.70 -7.21 -7.09
C LEU A 174 14.86 -7.83 -6.28
N GLU A 175 14.65 -9.01 -5.72
CA GLU A 175 15.65 -9.69 -4.90
C GLU A 175 16.89 -10.06 -5.71
N LYS A 176 16.72 -10.55 -6.95
CA LYS A 176 17.83 -10.86 -7.87
C LYS A 176 18.71 -9.63 -8.10
N GLU A 177 18.10 -8.47 -8.41
CA GLU A 177 18.85 -7.24 -8.66
C GLU A 177 19.61 -6.76 -7.42
N LEU A 178 19.03 -6.93 -6.24
CA LEU A 178 19.68 -6.58 -4.96
C LEU A 178 20.92 -7.43 -4.67
N LEU A 179 21.01 -8.66 -5.18
CA LEU A 179 22.19 -9.52 -5.00
C LEU A 179 23.41 -8.97 -5.75
N PHE A 180 23.20 -8.32 -6.89
CA PHE A 180 24.28 -7.80 -7.73
C PHE A 180 24.61 -6.34 -7.45
N THR A 181 23.82 -5.66 -6.62
CA THR A 181 24.02 -4.26 -6.28
C THR A 181 25.29 -4.04 -5.48
N GLN A 182 26.18 -3.18 -6.00
CA GLN A 182 27.43 -2.79 -5.33
C GLN A 182 27.38 -1.33 -4.92
N PRO A 183 27.32 -1.03 -3.62
CA PRO A 183 27.26 0.33 -3.11
C PRO A 183 28.54 1.13 -3.44
N LYS A 184 28.33 2.32 -4.04
CA LYS A 184 29.39 3.26 -4.39
C LYS A 184 28.82 4.65 -4.68
N GLY A 185 29.66 5.68 -4.68
CA GLY A 185 29.28 7.03 -5.08
C GLY A 185 28.60 7.82 -3.96
N ARG A 186 27.98 8.94 -4.34
CA ARG A 186 27.29 9.91 -3.51
C ARG A 186 25.80 9.60 -3.40
N THR A 187 24.99 10.55 -2.93
CA THR A 187 23.56 10.32 -2.61
C THR A 187 22.69 11.35 -3.32
N ALA A 188 22.12 10.97 -4.48
CA ALA A 188 21.15 11.76 -5.26
C ALA A 188 19.71 11.35 -4.89
N LEU A 189 19.32 11.52 -3.62
CA LEU A 189 18.06 11.07 -3.04
C LEU A 189 16.85 11.77 -3.66
N LEU A 190 16.91 13.10 -3.80
CA LEU A 190 15.79 13.89 -4.34
C LEU A 190 15.53 13.54 -5.79
N ASP A 191 16.58 13.35 -6.61
CA ASP A 191 16.45 12.93 -8.00
C ASP A 191 15.79 11.54 -8.10
N ALA A 192 16.15 10.63 -7.21
CA ALA A 192 15.58 9.28 -7.17
C ALA A 192 14.09 9.28 -6.79
N ILE A 193 13.71 10.07 -5.79
CA ILE A 193 12.31 10.23 -5.41
C ILE A 193 11.52 10.86 -6.56
N TYR A 194 12.06 11.89 -7.21
CA TYR A 194 11.41 12.52 -8.36
C TYR A 194 11.21 11.54 -9.52
N MET A 195 12.23 10.74 -9.84
CA MET A 195 12.15 9.67 -10.83
C MET A 195 11.07 8.64 -10.47
N GLY A 196 11.02 8.21 -9.20
CA GLY A 196 10.00 7.28 -8.70
C GLY A 196 8.59 7.83 -8.83
N LEU A 197 8.36 9.09 -8.46
CA LEU A 197 7.08 9.77 -8.61
C LEU A 197 6.67 9.87 -10.09
N HIS A 198 7.63 10.14 -10.98
CA HIS A 198 7.37 10.16 -12.42
C HIS A 198 7.02 8.76 -12.95
N LYS A 199 7.74 7.72 -12.55
CA LYS A 199 7.48 6.33 -12.93
C LYS A 199 6.09 5.88 -12.48
N MET A 200 5.62 6.31 -11.29
CA MET A 200 4.28 6.02 -10.77
C MET A 200 3.13 6.54 -11.64
N LYS A 201 3.36 7.44 -12.59
CA LYS A 201 2.33 7.86 -13.57
C LYS A 201 1.92 6.71 -14.50
N GLN A 202 2.79 5.72 -14.69
CA GLN A 202 2.56 4.52 -15.52
C GLN A 202 1.95 3.35 -14.72
N ALA A 203 1.77 3.52 -13.41
CA ALA A 203 1.28 2.50 -12.49
C ALA A 203 -0.16 2.09 -12.81
N ARG A 204 -0.43 0.80 -12.74
CA ARG A 204 -1.71 0.16 -13.06
C ARG A 204 -2.80 0.48 -12.04
N TYR A 205 -2.45 0.52 -10.74
CA TYR A 205 -3.41 0.68 -9.67
C TYR A 205 -3.54 2.13 -9.23
N THR A 206 -4.72 2.50 -8.72
CA THR A 206 -4.97 3.84 -8.16
C THR A 206 -4.32 4.02 -6.80
N LYS A 207 -4.18 2.94 -6.03
CA LYS A 207 -3.44 2.95 -4.76
C LYS A 207 -1.95 2.81 -5.06
N LYS A 208 -1.17 3.82 -4.69
CA LYS A 208 0.24 3.96 -5.06
C LYS A 208 1.09 4.30 -3.85
N ALA A 209 2.26 3.67 -3.74
CA ALA A 209 3.20 3.95 -2.66
C ALA A 209 4.65 3.91 -3.14
N LEU A 210 5.49 4.77 -2.58
CA LEU A 210 6.95 4.67 -2.66
C LEU A 210 7.49 4.24 -1.29
N LEU A 211 8.37 3.26 -1.28
CA LEU A 211 9.20 2.88 -0.15
C LEU A 211 10.63 3.38 -0.41
N VAL A 212 11.05 4.40 0.32
CA VAL A 212 12.40 4.97 0.23
C VAL A 212 13.26 4.38 1.34
N ILE A 213 14.42 3.83 1.01
CA ILE A 213 15.40 3.32 1.97
C ILE A 213 16.74 4.02 1.71
N SER A 214 17.21 4.82 2.67
CA SER A 214 18.45 5.58 2.56
C SER A 214 19.12 5.71 3.92
N ASP A 215 20.40 5.97 3.93
CA ASP A 215 21.18 6.22 5.16
C ASP A 215 21.74 7.64 5.25
N GLY A 216 21.46 8.46 4.27
CA GLY A 216 22.04 9.78 4.22
C GLY A 216 21.08 10.89 3.91
N GLY A 217 21.61 12.08 4.05
CA GLY A 217 21.03 13.26 3.46
C GLY A 217 21.36 13.34 1.98
N ASP A 218 20.57 14.10 1.26
CA ASP A 218 20.87 14.41 -0.13
C ASP A 218 22.12 15.29 -0.25
N ASN A 219 23.07 14.88 -1.10
CA ASN A 219 24.30 15.64 -1.33
C ASN A 219 24.71 15.74 -2.79
N HIS A 220 23.88 15.20 -3.70
CA HIS A 220 24.24 15.17 -5.13
C HIS A 220 23.06 15.32 -6.11
N SER A 221 21.88 15.58 -5.65
CA SER A 221 20.72 15.78 -6.53
C SER A 221 20.82 17.08 -7.33
N ILE A 222 20.22 17.04 -8.53
CA ILE A 222 20.00 18.21 -9.41
C ILE A 222 18.71 18.92 -8.99
N TYR A 223 17.66 18.16 -8.67
CA TYR A 223 16.39 18.71 -8.20
C TYR A 223 16.52 19.30 -6.80
N MET A 224 15.88 20.46 -6.61
CA MET A 224 15.82 21.08 -5.30
C MET A 224 14.72 20.43 -4.44
N GLU A 225 14.92 20.45 -3.13
CA GLU A 225 13.98 19.96 -2.14
C GLU A 225 12.56 20.50 -2.33
N LYS A 226 12.43 21.81 -2.65
CA LYS A 226 11.14 22.47 -2.93
C LYS A 226 10.40 21.83 -4.11
N GLU A 227 11.12 21.48 -5.16
CA GLU A 227 10.54 20.89 -6.39
C GLU A 227 10.02 19.48 -6.12
N VAL A 228 10.82 18.66 -5.42
CA VAL A 228 10.42 17.30 -5.07
C VAL A 228 9.26 17.28 -4.08
N ARG A 229 9.23 18.20 -3.11
CA ARG A 229 8.08 18.37 -2.20
C ARG A 229 6.80 18.78 -2.94
N ALA A 230 6.91 19.65 -3.92
CA ALA A 230 5.76 20.02 -4.76
C ALA A 230 5.27 18.80 -5.56
N ALA A 231 6.17 18.09 -6.23
CA ALA A 231 5.84 16.89 -6.99
C ALA A 231 5.21 15.80 -6.10
N ALA A 232 5.73 15.58 -4.88
CA ALA A 232 5.16 14.63 -3.92
C ALA A 232 3.72 15.00 -3.51
N LYS A 233 3.45 16.29 -3.28
CA LYS A 233 2.10 16.78 -2.95
C LYS A 233 1.13 16.70 -4.12
N GLU A 234 1.60 16.90 -5.35
CA GLU A 234 0.79 16.80 -6.57
C GLU A 234 0.48 15.35 -6.94
N SER A 235 1.33 14.42 -6.55
CA SER A 235 1.12 13.02 -6.79
C SER A 235 0.11 12.44 -5.80
N ASP A 236 -0.72 11.50 -6.25
CA ASP A 236 -1.54 10.67 -5.36
C ASP A 236 -0.75 9.44 -4.87
N VAL A 237 0.55 9.62 -4.59
CA VAL A 237 1.48 8.57 -4.16
C VAL A 237 1.83 8.77 -2.70
N MET A 238 1.61 7.75 -1.87
CA MET A 238 2.05 7.76 -0.48
C MET A 238 3.55 7.48 -0.42
N ILE A 239 4.30 8.27 0.34
CA ILE A 239 5.73 8.07 0.52
C ILE A 239 5.98 7.52 1.92
N TYR A 240 6.52 6.33 2.01
CA TYR A 240 7.11 5.78 3.22
C TYR A 240 8.62 5.84 3.10
N ALA A 241 9.29 6.28 4.15
CA ALA A 241 10.73 6.40 4.15
C ALA A 241 11.34 5.71 5.37
N ILE A 242 12.42 4.99 5.18
CA ILE A 242 13.24 4.42 6.25
C ILE A 242 14.62 5.04 6.13
N GLY A 243 14.98 5.88 7.10
CA GLY A 243 16.29 6.49 7.20
C GLY A 243 17.12 5.82 8.29
N THR A 244 18.35 5.39 7.95
CA THR A 244 19.30 4.82 8.92
C THR A 244 20.49 5.78 9.11
N PHE A 245 20.51 6.54 10.21
CA PHE A 245 21.47 7.60 10.42
C PHE A 245 22.49 7.23 11.50
N ASP A 246 23.76 7.60 11.26
CA ASP A 246 24.78 7.48 12.30
C ASP A 246 24.56 8.54 13.37
N ARG A 247 24.55 8.11 14.64
CA ARG A 247 24.34 9.00 15.80
C ARG A 247 25.61 9.71 16.24
N TYR A 248 26.77 9.10 15.97
CA TYR A 248 28.01 9.55 16.62
C TYR A 248 28.79 10.59 15.83
N LEU A 249 28.77 10.52 14.50
CA LEU A 249 29.51 11.42 13.61
C LEU A 249 28.72 11.79 12.35
N PRO A 250 27.48 12.30 12.48
CA PRO A 250 26.68 12.62 11.30
C PRO A 250 27.25 13.82 10.55
N THR A 251 27.30 13.71 9.22
CA THR A 251 27.56 14.86 8.35
C THR A 251 26.41 15.89 8.45
N PRO A 252 26.61 17.16 8.02
CA PRO A 252 25.53 18.15 8.00
C PRO A 252 24.31 17.68 7.18
N GLU A 253 24.52 16.95 6.10
CA GLU A 253 23.49 16.39 5.24
C GLU A 253 22.71 15.28 5.97
N GLU A 254 23.40 14.39 6.66
CA GLU A 254 22.78 13.33 7.48
C GLU A 254 21.98 13.91 8.64
N GLN A 255 22.42 15.01 9.24
CA GLN A 255 21.65 15.70 10.29
C GLN A 255 20.30 16.23 9.79
N ARG A 256 20.21 16.63 8.52
CA ARG A 256 18.97 17.08 7.87
C ARG A 256 18.11 15.93 7.36
N GLY A 257 18.69 14.76 7.13
CA GLY A 257 18.04 13.60 6.54
C GLY A 257 16.68 13.23 7.18
N PRO A 258 16.60 13.08 8.52
CA PRO A 258 15.33 12.76 9.18
C PRO A 258 14.21 13.77 8.91
N ALA A 259 14.55 15.08 8.97
CA ALA A 259 13.58 16.15 8.69
C ALA A 259 13.15 16.12 7.22
N LEU A 260 14.08 15.98 6.29
CA LEU A 260 13.82 15.89 4.86
C LEU A 260 12.87 14.72 4.53
N LEU A 261 13.15 13.52 5.06
CA LEU A 261 12.31 12.35 4.84
C LEU A 261 10.90 12.53 5.42
N SER A 262 10.76 13.13 6.62
CA SER A 262 9.45 13.43 7.23
C SER A 262 8.66 14.44 6.41
N GLU A 263 9.31 15.49 5.92
CA GLU A 263 8.68 16.55 5.12
C GLU A 263 8.23 16.07 3.74
N LEU A 264 8.86 15.03 3.20
CA LEU A 264 8.44 14.36 1.97
C LEU A 264 7.31 13.35 2.22
N ALA A 265 7.39 12.59 3.29
CA ALA A 265 6.47 11.49 3.57
C ALA A 265 5.13 11.94 4.17
N GLU A 266 5.15 12.74 5.24
CA GLU A 266 3.95 13.07 6.02
C GLU A 266 2.84 13.77 5.22
N PRO A 267 3.13 14.72 4.32
CA PRO A 267 2.09 15.38 3.54
C PRO A 267 1.33 14.44 2.60
N THR A 268 1.95 13.31 2.22
CA THR A 268 1.37 12.30 1.32
C THR A 268 0.47 11.29 2.02
N GLY A 269 0.44 11.31 3.36
CA GLY A 269 -0.25 10.31 4.18
C GLY A 269 0.61 9.09 4.55
N GLY A 270 1.86 9.06 4.08
CA GLY A 270 2.85 8.07 4.50
C GLY A 270 3.60 8.48 5.76
N GLN A 271 4.75 7.86 6.02
CA GLN A 271 5.53 8.06 7.25
C GLN A 271 7.02 7.89 7.00
N ALA A 272 7.83 8.69 7.70
CA ALA A 272 9.26 8.45 7.82
C ALA A 272 9.59 7.78 9.15
N PHE A 273 10.49 6.81 9.08
CA PHE A 273 11.05 6.09 10.22
C PHE A 273 12.54 6.36 10.28
N THR A 274 13.01 6.88 11.41
CA THR A 274 14.42 7.14 11.64
C THR A 274 14.98 6.05 12.54
N LEU A 275 15.93 5.28 12.05
CA LEU A 275 16.55 4.17 12.75
C LEU A 275 17.99 4.51 13.13
N GLU A 276 18.35 4.24 14.37
CA GLU A 276 19.72 4.28 14.86
C GLU A 276 20.42 2.93 14.66
N ASN A 277 19.64 1.86 14.53
CA ASN A 277 20.16 0.50 14.36
C ASN A 277 19.54 -0.17 13.13
N THR A 278 20.39 -0.58 12.20
CA THR A 278 19.96 -1.28 10.97
C THR A 278 19.31 -2.63 11.23
N VAL A 279 19.45 -3.22 12.42
CA VAL A 279 18.79 -4.45 12.83
C VAL A 279 17.24 -4.29 12.84
N GLU A 280 16.75 -3.07 13.07
CA GLU A 280 15.31 -2.78 13.07
C GLU A 280 14.71 -2.62 11.67
N LEU A 281 15.55 -2.44 10.64
CA LEU A 281 15.14 -2.13 9.28
C LEU A 281 14.15 -3.16 8.70
N PRO A 282 14.37 -4.49 8.81
CA PRO A 282 13.41 -5.49 8.31
C PRO A 282 12.05 -5.43 9.02
N ALA A 283 12.04 -5.22 10.33
CA ALA A 283 10.81 -5.14 11.11
C ALA A 283 9.99 -3.90 10.74
N VAL A 284 10.64 -2.76 10.50
CA VAL A 284 9.98 -1.53 10.06
C VAL A 284 9.45 -1.67 8.63
N ALA A 285 10.20 -2.28 7.72
CA ALA A 285 9.76 -2.55 6.36
C ALA A 285 8.52 -3.45 6.35
N ARG A 286 8.51 -4.53 7.13
CA ARG A 286 7.32 -5.39 7.35
C ARG A 286 6.14 -4.59 7.90
N HIS A 287 6.37 -3.72 8.88
CA HIS A 287 5.33 -2.85 9.43
C HIS A 287 4.70 -1.95 8.35
N ILE A 288 5.50 -1.37 7.47
CA ILE A 288 5.02 -0.55 6.34
C ILE A 288 4.19 -1.39 5.38
N GLY A 289 4.63 -2.61 5.04
CA GLY A 289 3.87 -3.56 4.22
C GLY A 289 2.47 -3.79 4.80
N ARG A 290 2.38 -4.12 6.10
CA ARG A 290 1.11 -4.27 6.81
C ARG A 290 0.28 -2.99 6.83
N ALA A 291 0.91 -1.84 7.02
CA ALA A 291 0.21 -0.56 7.02
C ALA A 291 -0.47 -0.30 5.67
N LEU A 292 0.15 -0.67 4.56
CA LEU A 292 -0.45 -0.58 3.24
C LEU A 292 -1.66 -1.51 3.06
N ARG A 293 -1.71 -2.67 3.76
CA ARG A 293 -2.85 -3.63 3.69
C ARG A 293 -4.04 -3.21 4.52
N THR A 294 -3.81 -2.50 5.63
CA THR A 294 -4.82 -2.22 6.66
C THR A 294 -5.38 -0.79 6.62
N GLN A 295 -5.21 -0.09 5.51
CA GLN A 295 -5.72 1.27 5.35
C GLN A 295 -7.22 1.30 5.15
N TYR A 296 -7.86 2.30 5.77
CA TYR A 296 -9.21 2.72 5.41
C TYR A 296 -9.15 3.67 4.21
N VAL A 297 -10.10 3.58 3.32
CA VAL A 297 -10.26 4.53 2.20
C VAL A 297 -11.53 5.31 2.40
N LEU A 298 -11.41 6.62 2.64
CA LEU A 298 -12.53 7.54 2.73
C LEU A 298 -12.69 8.24 1.39
N GLY A 299 -13.90 8.25 0.83
CA GLY A 299 -14.21 8.99 -0.38
C GLY A 299 -15.25 10.08 -0.10
N TYR A 300 -14.99 11.30 -0.53
CA TYR A 300 -15.96 12.39 -0.44
C TYR A 300 -16.03 13.15 -1.77
N ARG A 301 -17.13 13.87 -1.96
CA ARG A 301 -17.32 14.75 -3.09
C ARG A 301 -17.30 16.20 -2.58
N PRO A 302 -16.31 17.01 -3.00
CA PRO A 302 -16.34 18.46 -2.70
C PRO A 302 -17.64 19.09 -3.18
N GLU A 303 -18.26 19.97 -2.37
CA GLU A 303 -19.51 20.66 -2.71
C GLU A 303 -19.42 21.46 -4.02
N GLN A 304 -18.28 22.09 -4.23
CA GLN A 304 -17.90 22.71 -5.49
C GLN A 304 -16.57 22.07 -5.88
N MET A 305 -16.55 21.33 -7.00
CA MET A 305 -15.27 20.83 -7.51
C MET A 305 -14.43 22.03 -7.96
N PRO A 306 -13.48 22.49 -7.16
CA PRO A 306 -12.66 23.62 -7.55
C PRO A 306 -11.79 23.19 -8.75
N ARG A 307 -11.79 24.03 -9.78
CA ARG A 307 -10.87 23.92 -10.91
C ARG A 307 -9.92 25.11 -10.90
N ASP A 308 -9.34 25.36 -9.72
CA ASP A 308 -8.57 26.58 -9.45
C ASP A 308 -7.06 26.35 -9.42
N GLY A 309 -6.61 25.10 -9.66
CA GLY A 309 -5.19 24.73 -9.59
C GLY A 309 -4.55 24.90 -8.22
N LYS A 310 -5.36 25.10 -7.14
CA LYS A 310 -4.85 25.41 -5.80
C LYS A 310 -4.81 24.17 -4.91
N TRP A 311 -4.04 24.31 -3.83
CA TRP A 311 -3.97 23.31 -2.77
C TRP A 311 -5.17 23.37 -1.85
N HIS A 312 -5.90 22.27 -1.74
CA HIS A 312 -7.02 22.07 -0.84
C HIS A 312 -6.59 21.20 0.33
N LYS A 313 -6.62 21.79 1.54
CA LYS A 313 -6.22 21.09 2.77
C LYS A 313 -7.28 20.07 3.18
N ILE A 314 -6.86 18.83 3.42
CA ILE A 314 -7.67 17.75 4.00
C ILE A 314 -7.25 17.50 5.45
N GLN A 315 -8.21 17.22 6.30
CA GLN A 315 -7.97 16.75 7.66
C GLN A 315 -8.95 15.63 8.01
N VAL A 316 -8.40 14.51 8.51
CA VAL A 316 -9.18 13.41 9.05
C VAL A 316 -9.05 13.44 10.58
N LYS A 317 -10.18 13.38 11.28
CA LYS A 317 -10.26 13.24 12.73
C LYS A 317 -10.98 11.96 13.09
N LEU A 318 -10.64 11.37 14.23
CA LEU A 318 -11.34 10.22 14.76
C LEU A 318 -12.44 10.68 15.74
N ARG A 319 -13.62 10.09 15.60
CA ARG A 319 -14.75 10.23 16.54
C ARG A 319 -14.90 8.93 17.31
N LEU A 320 -14.23 8.87 18.45
CA LEU A 320 -14.12 7.65 19.24
C LEU A 320 -14.56 7.89 20.69
N PRO A 321 -14.99 6.83 21.41
CA PRO A 321 -15.19 6.89 22.86
C PRO A 321 -13.92 7.35 23.57
N ARG A 322 -14.06 8.02 24.73
CA ARG A 322 -12.92 8.56 25.51
C ARG A 322 -11.81 7.53 25.78
N LYS A 323 -12.18 6.26 25.95
CA LYS A 323 -11.23 5.17 26.17
C LYS A 323 -10.28 4.89 24.99
N LEU A 324 -10.64 5.35 23.78
CA LEU A 324 -9.86 5.16 22.54
C LEU A 324 -9.33 6.49 21.99
N SER A 325 -9.40 7.58 22.77
CA SER A 325 -8.97 8.93 22.32
C SER A 325 -7.46 9.06 22.06
N PHE A 326 -6.69 8.04 22.43
CA PHE A 326 -5.24 7.97 22.18
C PHE A 326 -4.89 7.51 20.77
N LEU A 327 -5.86 7.07 19.97
CA LEU A 327 -5.62 6.65 18.59
C LEU A 327 -5.41 7.85 17.68
N HIS A 328 -4.52 7.69 16.71
CA HIS A 328 -4.16 8.71 15.73
C HIS A 328 -4.48 8.25 14.32
N ALA A 329 -5.11 9.14 13.55
CA ALA A 329 -5.31 8.94 12.11
C ALA A 329 -4.19 9.66 11.33
N ARG A 330 -3.61 8.97 10.38
CA ARG A 330 -2.66 9.51 9.41
C ARG A 330 -3.26 9.43 8.03
N ALA A 331 -3.27 10.54 7.32
CA ALA A 331 -3.84 10.67 5.98
C ALA A 331 -3.10 11.76 5.21
N LYS A 332 -3.25 11.81 3.88
CA LYS A 332 -2.73 12.93 3.09
C LYS A 332 -3.29 14.26 3.59
N THR A 333 -2.45 15.29 3.59
CA THR A 333 -2.81 16.61 4.15
C THR A 333 -3.59 17.50 3.19
N GLY A 334 -3.77 17.08 1.94
CA GLY A 334 -4.51 17.83 0.94
C GLY A 334 -4.34 17.24 -0.47
N TYR A 335 -4.82 17.97 -1.46
CA TYR A 335 -4.66 17.68 -2.89
C TYR A 335 -4.64 18.97 -3.69
N TYR A 336 -4.09 18.94 -4.89
CA TYR A 336 -4.24 20.03 -5.85
C TYR A 336 -5.50 19.82 -6.69
N ALA A 337 -6.36 20.84 -6.72
CA ALA A 337 -7.50 20.81 -7.62
C ALA A 337 -7.00 20.87 -9.08
N PRO A 338 -7.72 20.23 -10.05
CA PRO A 338 -7.39 20.39 -11.45
C PRO A 338 -7.40 21.87 -11.82
N ALA A 339 -6.45 22.31 -12.66
CA ALA A 339 -6.56 23.57 -13.37
C ALA A 339 -7.46 23.37 -14.59
N GLU A 340 -8.18 24.45 -15.01
CA GLU A 340 -9.02 24.42 -16.23
C GLU A 340 -8.21 24.04 -17.48
#